data_af99399c260aaf2da2329873db99b167
#
_entry.id   af99399c260aaf2da2329873db99b167
#
_cell.length_a   1.000
_cell.length_b   1.000
_cell.length_c   1.000
_cell.angle_alpha   90.00
_cell.angle_beta   90.00
_cell.angle_gamma   90.00
#
_symmetry.space_group_name_H-M   'P 1'
#
loop_
_entity.id
_entity.type
_entity.pdbx_description
1 polymer ?
#
loop_
_entity_poly.entity_id
_entity_poly.type
_entity_poly.pdbx_seq_one_letter_code
_entity_poly.pdbx_strand_id
1 'polypeptide(L)'
;MNDVLTEPDPRTRDEIERALAVYFDGLHHGDVSRLAKVFHPAAVYATATEGTLTRLTMDEYFPIVDARPSPASRGEERRDSIASIHLAGPVTALAVVTLAMGPKRFTDLLTMIRLDDRWQIISKVFHYDLDES
;
A
#
# COMPACT_ATOMS: atom_id res chain seq x y z
N MET A 1 -29.64 7.90 -5.92
CA MET A 1 -28.66 6.88 -5.51
C MET A 1 -27.64 7.53 -4.58
N ASN A 2 -27.44 6.94 -3.42
CA ASN A 2 -26.49 7.48 -2.46
C ASN A 2 -25.11 6.90 -2.69
N ASP A 3 -24.17 7.77 -2.97
CA ASP A 3 -22.78 7.37 -3.03
C ASP A 3 -22.25 7.23 -1.60
N VAL A 4 -21.97 6.01 -1.18
CA VAL A 4 -21.40 5.74 0.14
C VAL A 4 -19.94 6.14 0.23
N LEU A 5 -19.23 6.11 -0.91
CA LEU A 5 -17.85 6.57 -1.00
C LEU A 5 -17.82 7.95 -1.66
N THR A 6 -16.99 8.83 -1.13
CA THR A 6 -16.86 10.19 -1.64
C THR A 6 -15.42 10.47 -2.08
N GLU A 7 -15.26 11.46 -2.94
CA GLU A 7 -13.95 11.96 -3.31
C GLU A 7 -13.37 12.76 -2.15
N PRO A 8 -12.08 12.62 -1.82
CA PRO A 8 -11.47 13.48 -0.81
C PRO A 8 -11.37 14.92 -1.30
N ASP A 9 -11.52 15.89 -0.38
CA ASP A 9 -11.21 17.27 -0.70
C ASP A 9 -9.70 17.41 -0.98
N PRO A 10 -9.24 18.54 -1.55
CA PRO A 10 -7.83 18.69 -1.94
C PRO A 10 -6.84 18.53 -0.78
N ARG A 11 -7.19 18.98 0.42
CA ARG A 11 -6.32 18.86 1.58
C ARG A 11 -6.18 17.41 2.04
N THR A 12 -7.30 16.70 2.14
CA THR A 12 -7.32 15.30 2.55
C THR A 12 -6.62 14.44 1.51
N ARG A 13 -6.87 14.70 0.22
CA ARG A 13 -6.17 14.01 -0.86
C ARG A 13 -4.65 14.18 -0.75
N ASP A 14 -4.19 15.40 -0.52
CA ASP A 14 -2.76 15.68 -0.38
C ASP A 14 -2.15 14.90 0.80
N GLU A 15 -2.84 14.87 1.94
CA GLU A 15 -2.37 14.12 3.10
C GLU A 15 -2.26 12.62 2.81
N ILE A 16 -3.25 12.04 2.14
CA ILE A 16 -3.23 10.62 1.77
C ILE A 16 -2.15 10.35 0.73
N GLU A 17 -1.99 11.22 -0.27
CA GLU A 17 -0.94 11.05 -1.27
C GLU A 17 0.45 11.11 -0.66
N ARG A 18 0.67 11.93 0.35
CA ARG A 18 1.95 11.96 1.09
C ARG A 18 2.20 10.65 1.83
N ALA A 19 1.18 10.09 2.45
CA ALA A 19 1.30 8.78 3.11
C ALA A 19 1.63 7.69 2.09
N LEU A 20 0.97 7.71 0.93
CA LEU A 20 1.23 6.75 -0.14
C LEU A 20 2.64 6.91 -0.73
N ALA A 21 3.15 8.14 -0.80
CA ALA A 21 4.53 8.37 -1.24
C ALA A 21 5.54 7.70 -0.30
N VAL A 22 5.31 7.74 1.00
CA VAL A 22 6.14 7.03 1.99
C VAL A 22 6.05 5.52 1.77
N TYR A 23 4.86 5.00 1.50
CA TYR A 23 4.65 3.59 1.18
C TYR A 23 5.44 3.16 -0.05
N PHE A 24 5.31 3.89 -1.15
CA PHE A 24 6.04 3.59 -2.38
C PHE A 24 7.56 3.65 -2.19
N ASP A 25 8.04 4.69 -1.51
CA ASP A 25 9.47 4.82 -1.21
C ASP A 25 9.98 3.67 -0.37
N GLY A 26 9.21 3.27 0.64
CA GLY A 26 9.56 2.16 1.50
C GLY A 26 9.70 0.85 0.74
N LEU A 27 8.76 0.57 -0.17
CA LEU A 27 8.81 -0.64 -1.00
C LEU A 27 9.96 -0.59 -2.00
N HIS A 28 10.15 0.54 -2.66
CA HIS A 28 11.19 0.67 -3.69
C HIS A 28 12.60 0.50 -3.13
N HIS A 29 12.83 1.03 -1.94
CA HIS A 29 14.14 0.97 -1.28
C HIS A 29 14.27 -0.16 -0.26
N GLY A 30 13.21 -0.94 -0.03
CA GLY A 30 13.21 -1.98 1.01
C GLY A 30 13.42 -1.38 2.40
N ASP A 31 12.89 -0.19 2.65
CA ASP A 31 13.12 0.59 3.86
C ASP A 31 11.99 0.36 4.86
N VAL A 32 12.22 -0.59 5.76
CA VAL A 32 11.23 -0.96 6.78
C VAL A 32 10.92 0.22 7.70
N SER A 33 11.88 1.10 7.97
CA SER A 33 11.62 2.24 8.85
C SER A 33 10.61 3.21 8.23
N ARG A 34 10.61 3.37 6.91
CA ARG A 34 9.59 4.15 6.20
C ARG A 34 8.24 3.45 6.23
N LEU A 35 8.22 2.14 5.96
CA LEU A 35 6.97 1.38 6.01
C LEU A 35 6.33 1.42 7.39
N ALA A 36 7.13 1.36 8.45
CA ALA A 36 6.64 1.45 9.82
C ALA A 36 6.01 2.80 10.15
N LYS A 37 6.34 3.85 9.41
CA LYS A 37 5.72 5.17 9.59
C LYS A 37 4.32 5.24 8.98
N VAL A 38 4.04 4.46 7.95
CA VAL A 38 2.77 4.54 7.20
C VAL A 38 1.84 3.39 7.50
N PHE A 39 2.35 2.23 7.90
CA PHE A 39 1.52 1.13 8.35
C PHE A 39 1.24 1.26 9.84
N HIS A 40 -0.03 1.10 10.21
CA HIS A 40 -0.38 0.95 11.62
C HIS A 40 0.21 -0.37 12.15
N PRO A 41 0.69 -0.44 13.40
CA PRO A 41 1.24 -1.70 13.93
C PRO A 41 0.28 -2.89 13.88
N ALA A 42 -1.04 -2.63 13.93
CA ALA A 42 -2.06 -3.67 13.85
C ALA A 42 -2.47 -4.01 12.42
N ALA A 43 -1.82 -3.44 11.41
CA ALA A 43 -2.18 -3.66 10.01
C ALA A 43 -2.03 -5.12 9.60
N VAL A 44 -2.79 -5.51 8.58
CA VAL A 44 -2.80 -6.87 8.05
C VAL A 44 -2.43 -6.84 6.57
N TYR A 45 -1.62 -7.79 6.16
CA TYR A 45 -1.22 -8.05 4.78
C TYR A 45 -1.89 -9.35 4.36
N ALA A 46 -2.60 -9.36 3.24
CA ALA A 46 -3.26 -10.58 2.79
C ALA A 46 -3.36 -10.65 1.27
N THR A 47 -3.28 -11.86 0.76
CA THR A 47 -3.53 -12.14 -0.66
C THR A 47 -4.02 -13.57 -0.83
N ALA A 48 -4.80 -13.80 -1.87
CA ALA A 48 -5.23 -15.12 -2.30
C ALA A 48 -4.81 -15.40 -3.75
N THR A 49 -3.85 -14.64 -4.28
CA THR A 49 -3.45 -14.72 -5.69
C THR A 49 -3.00 -16.12 -6.09
N GLU A 50 -2.35 -16.86 -5.21
CA GLU A 50 -1.85 -18.21 -5.53
C GLU A 50 -2.85 -19.32 -5.22
N GLY A 51 -4.11 -18.98 -4.91
CA GLY A 51 -5.16 -19.95 -4.64
C GLY A 51 -5.27 -20.38 -3.20
N THR A 52 -4.37 -19.92 -2.34
CA THR A 52 -4.41 -20.15 -0.90
C THR A 52 -4.24 -18.81 -0.18
N LEU A 53 -4.71 -18.75 1.08
CA LEU A 53 -4.57 -17.54 1.85
C LEU A 53 -3.14 -17.36 2.35
N THR A 54 -2.55 -16.21 2.01
CA THR A 54 -1.38 -15.69 2.72
C THR A 54 -1.85 -14.53 3.57
N ARG A 55 -1.62 -14.59 4.88
CA ARG A 55 -1.97 -13.52 5.81
C ARG A 55 -0.82 -13.29 6.77
N LEU A 56 -0.35 -12.05 6.84
CA LEU A 56 0.80 -11.68 7.67
C LEU A 56 0.47 -10.48 8.54
N THR A 57 0.99 -10.47 9.75
CA THR A 57 1.07 -9.28 10.58
C THR A 57 2.24 -8.43 10.10
N MET A 58 2.36 -7.20 10.59
CA MET A 58 3.51 -6.37 10.25
C MET A 58 4.81 -6.93 10.81
N ASP A 59 4.77 -7.58 11.99
CA ASP A 59 5.94 -8.25 12.56
C ASP A 59 6.43 -9.42 11.69
N GLU A 60 5.53 -10.01 10.91
CA GLU A 60 5.88 -11.08 9.96
C GLU A 60 6.28 -10.53 8.59
N TYR A 61 5.67 -9.43 8.17
CA TYR A 61 5.90 -8.86 6.84
C TYR A 61 7.20 -8.06 6.73
N PHE A 62 7.50 -7.22 7.72
CA PHE A 62 8.68 -6.36 7.66
C PHE A 62 10.00 -7.12 7.54
N PRO A 63 10.22 -8.25 8.23
CA PRO A 63 11.44 -9.03 8.01
C PRO A 63 11.58 -9.55 6.57
N ILE A 64 10.47 -9.86 5.90
CA ILE A 64 10.49 -10.28 4.50
C ILE A 64 10.99 -9.14 3.60
N VAL A 65 10.47 -7.94 3.81
CA VAL A 65 10.91 -6.76 3.05
C VAL A 65 12.40 -6.49 3.29
N ASP A 66 12.82 -6.57 4.54
CA ASP A 66 14.21 -6.29 4.92
C ASP A 66 15.19 -7.31 4.31
N ALA A 67 14.78 -8.57 4.24
CA ALA A 67 15.66 -9.65 3.76
C ALA A 67 15.75 -9.76 2.24
N ARG A 68 14.72 -9.33 1.51
CA ARG A 68 14.70 -9.46 0.05
C ARG A 68 15.47 -8.32 -0.63
N PRO A 69 16.08 -8.56 -1.81
CA PRO A 69 16.66 -7.46 -2.57
C PRO A 69 15.58 -6.45 -2.96
N SER A 70 15.82 -5.17 -2.72
CA SER A 70 14.86 -4.13 -3.09
C SER A 70 14.89 -3.87 -4.60
N PRO A 71 13.80 -3.35 -5.17
CA PRO A 71 13.83 -2.92 -6.58
C PRO A 71 14.95 -1.92 -6.87
N ALA A 72 15.19 -0.96 -5.97
CA ALA A 72 16.27 0.01 -6.13
C ALA A 72 17.65 -0.66 -6.18
N SER A 73 17.88 -1.66 -5.32
CA SER A 73 19.15 -2.39 -5.29
C SER A 73 19.42 -3.18 -6.57
N ARG A 74 18.34 -3.52 -7.31
CA ARG A 74 18.44 -4.22 -8.58
C ARG A 74 18.43 -3.29 -9.78
N GLY A 75 18.46 -1.96 -9.55
CA GLY A 75 18.44 -0.98 -10.62
C GLY A 75 17.11 -0.85 -11.36
N GLU A 76 16.02 -1.30 -10.75
CA GLU A 76 14.69 -1.20 -11.37
C GLU A 76 14.17 0.23 -11.30
N GLU A 77 13.52 0.67 -12.38
CA GLU A 77 12.82 1.94 -12.39
C GLU A 77 11.54 1.86 -11.56
N ARG A 78 11.14 3.00 -11.01
CA ARG A 78 9.88 3.10 -10.28
C ARG A 78 8.70 2.98 -11.25
N ARG A 79 7.77 2.11 -10.92
CA ARG A 79 6.55 1.91 -11.71
C ARG A 79 5.37 1.82 -10.74
N ASP A 80 5.15 2.92 -10.01
CA ASP A 80 4.05 3.00 -9.05
C ASP A 80 3.11 4.15 -9.41
N SER A 81 1.83 3.97 -9.14
CA SER A 81 0.84 5.01 -9.37
C SER A 81 -0.38 4.80 -8.47
N ILE A 82 -1.12 5.88 -8.26
CA ILE A 82 -2.37 5.87 -7.53
C ILE A 82 -3.51 5.83 -8.55
N ALA A 83 -4.31 4.76 -8.53
CA ALA A 83 -5.45 4.63 -9.42
C ALA A 83 -6.66 5.41 -8.89
N SER A 84 -6.94 5.33 -7.58
CA SER A 84 -8.07 6.05 -6.98
C SER A 84 -7.91 6.18 -5.48
N ILE A 85 -8.55 7.19 -4.92
CA ILE A 85 -8.68 7.40 -3.48
C ILE A 85 -10.14 7.75 -3.19
N HIS A 86 -10.76 7.01 -2.28
CA HIS A 86 -12.14 7.23 -1.88
C HIS A 86 -12.25 7.29 -0.36
N LEU A 87 -13.16 8.13 0.13
CA LEU A 87 -13.44 8.24 1.57
C LEU A 87 -14.76 7.56 1.89
N ALA A 88 -14.80 6.89 3.04
CA ALA A 88 -16.03 6.47 3.71
C ALA A 88 -16.08 7.24 5.04
N GLY A 89 -16.72 8.42 5.03
CA GLY A 89 -16.66 9.35 6.16
C GLY A 89 -15.30 10.05 6.28
N PRO A 90 -15.06 10.77 7.38
CA PRO A 90 -13.90 11.66 7.48
C PRO A 90 -12.57 10.99 7.88
N VAL A 91 -12.60 9.74 8.37
CA VAL A 91 -11.40 9.10 8.93
C VAL A 91 -11.12 7.71 8.36
N THR A 92 -11.81 7.32 7.27
CA THR A 92 -11.65 6.02 6.63
C THR A 92 -11.51 6.21 5.13
N ALA A 93 -10.51 5.60 4.53
CA ALA A 93 -10.26 5.73 3.09
C ALA A 93 -9.90 4.39 2.47
N LEU A 94 -10.18 4.29 1.18
CA LEU A 94 -9.69 3.20 0.33
C LEU A 94 -8.83 3.82 -0.75
N ALA A 95 -7.56 3.43 -0.78
CA ALA A 95 -6.64 3.80 -1.85
C ALA A 95 -6.37 2.57 -2.71
N VAL A 96 -6.57 2.70 -4.01
CA VAL A 96 -6.22 1.66 -4.97
C VAL A 96 -4.95 2.12 -5.68
N VAL A 97 -3.88 1.34 -5.54
CA VAL A 97 -2.59 1.69 -6.13
C VAL A 97 -2.05 0.53 -6.95
N THR A 98 -1.21 0.86 -7.92
CA THR A 98 -0.53 -0.14 -8.73
C THR A 98 0.97 0.06 -8.61
N LEU A 99 1.70 -1.03 -8.64
CA LEU A 99 3.16 -0.98 -8.67
C LEU A 99 3.71 -2.26 -9.28
N ALA A 100 4.95 -2.20 -9.73
CA ALA A 100 5.63 -3.38 -10.27
C ALA A 100 6.95 -3.58 -9.56
N MET A 101 7.28 -4.84 -9.29
CA MET A 101 8.57 -5.26 -8.74
C MET A 101 9.00 -6.50 -9.49
N GLY A 102 10.11 -6.39 -10.25
CA GLY A 102 10.54 -7.46 -11.14
C GLY A 102 9.42 -7.83 -12.12
N PRO A 103 9.10 -9.11 -12.29
CA PRO A 103 8.03 -9.52 -13.21
C PRO A 103 6.62 -9.40 -12.64
N LYS A 104 6.47 -8.98 -11.38
CA LYS A 104 5.17 -8.90 -10.71
C LYS A 104 4.57 -7.52 -10.86
N ARG A 105 3.30 -7.47 -11.31
CA ARG A 105 2.50 -6.24 -11.38
C ARG A 105 1.42 -6.34 -10.33
N PHE A 106 1.48 -5.48 -9.34
CA PHE A 106 0.58 -5.51 -8.19
C PHE A 106 -0.55 -4.50 -8.33
N THR A 107 -1.72 -4.91 -7.88
CA THR A 107 -2.82 -4.00 -7.57
C THR A 107 -3.10 -4.15 -6.08
N ASP A 108 -2.87 -3.08 -5.33
CA ASP A 108 -3.06 -3.08 -3.88
C ASP A 108 -4.34 -2.33 -3.52
N LEU A 109 -5.16 -2.96 -2.71
CA LEU A 109 -6.30 -2.31 -2.07
C LEU A 109 -5.85 -1.97 -0.66
N LEU A 110 -5.60 -0.69 -0.42
CA LEU A 110 -5.11 -0.21 0.85
C LEU A 110 -6.25 0.48 1.59
N THR A 111 -6.72 -0.13 2.69
CA THR A 111 -7.66 0.57 3.55
C THR A 111 -6.87 1.37 4.57
N MET A 112 -7.26 2.62 4.74
CA MET A 112 -6.52 3.58 5.56
C MET A 112 -7.44 4.20 6.59
N ILE A 113 -6.86 4.54 7.73
CA ILE A 113 -7.57 5.21 8.83
C ILE A 113 -6.80 6.44 9.25
N ARG A 114 -7.53 7.47 9.70
CA ARG A 114 -6.93 8.68 10.25
C ARG A 114 -7.05 8.65 11.76
N LEU A 115 -5.89 8.52 12.42
CA LEU A 115 -5.77 8.51 13.88
C LEU A 115 -4.68 9.49 14.27
N ASP A 116 -4.91 10.25 15.35
CA ASP A 116 -3.91 11.21 15.87
C ASP A 116 -3.41 12.15 14.77
N ASP A 117 -4.36 12.65 13.97
CA ASP A 117 -4.12 13.59 12.87
C ASP A 117 -3.23 13.06 11.74
N ARG A 118 -3.13 11.75 11.58
CA ARG A 118 -2.36 11.19 10.47
C ARG A 118 -3.03 9.97 9.86
N TRP A 119 -2.83 9.80 8.56
CA TRP A 119 -3.34 8.66 7.81
C TRP A 119 -2.34 7.50 7.88
N GLN A 120 -2.87 6.31 8.18
CA GLN A 120 -2.07 5.08 8.22
C GLN A 120 -2.80 3.96 7.49
N ILE A 121 -2.04 3.05 6.88
CA ILE A 121 -2.58 1.84 6.26
C ILE A 121 -2.92 0.85 7.36
N ILE A 122 -4.18 0.37 7.39
CA ILE A 122 -4.64 -0.65 8.34
C ILE A 122 -4.80 -2.02 7.68
N SER A 123 -4.93 -2.07 6.36
CA SER A 123 -4.88 -3.35 5.65
C SER A 123 -4.35 -3.16 4.24
N LYS A 124 -3.61 -4.16 3.78
CA LYS A 124 -3.14 -4.29 2.43
C LYS A 124 -3.62 -5.64 1.92
N VAL A 125 -4.64 -5.61 1.07
CA VAL A 125 -5.12 -6.80 0.38
C VAL A 125 -4.84 -6.59 -1.09
N PHE A 126 -4.18 -7.55 -1.73
CA PHE A 126 -3.65 -7.30 -3.07
C PHE A 126 -3.73 -8.53 -3.97
N HIS A 127 -3.62 -8.24 -5.24
CA HIS A 127 -3.47 -9.22 -6.30
C HIS A 127 -2.23 -8.87 -7.11
N TYR A 128 -1.55 -9.86 -7.67
CA TYR A 128 -0.51 -9.60 -8.65
C TYR A 128 -0.65 -10.50 -9.86
N ASP A 129 -0.23 -9.95 -11.00
CA ASP A 129 -0.08 -10.69 -12.25
C ASP A 129 1.40 -10.79 -12.60
N LEU A 130 1.77 -11.83 -13.31
CA LEU A 130 3.14 -11.97 -13.81
C LEU A 130 3.20 -11.42 -15.23
N ASP A 131 4.22 -10.62 -15.50
CA ASP A 131 4.49 -10.19 -16.86
C ASP A 131 4.90 -11.39 -17.70
N GLU A 132 4.21 -11.57 -18.81
CA GLU A 132 4.61 -12.51 -19.84
C GLU A 132 5.47 -11.78 -20.86
N SER A 133 6.74 -12.06 -20.84
CA SER A 133 7.65 -11.47 -21.80
C SER A 133 8.17 -12.52 -22.75
#